data_326ae7f99593451041a681d09f1cec0e
#
_entry.id   326ae7f99593451041a681d09f1cec0e
#
_cell.length_a   1.000
_cell.length_b   1.000
_cell.length_c   1.000
_cell.angle_alpha   90.00
_cell.angle_beta   90.00
_cell.angle_gamma   90.00
#
_symmetry.space_group_name_H-M   'P 1'
#
loop_
_entity.id
_entity.type
_entity.pdbx_description
1 polymer ?
#
loop_
_entity_poly.entity_id
_entity_poly.type
_entity_poly.pdbx_seq_one_letter_code
_entity_poly.pdbx_strand_id
1 'polypeptide(L)'
;MGCGEDYKFKFNGWLKTLSQDEQREYQQLFAEPATWRGYWDERLGSDESTLFINDEFVTDLWEREPRYELKWLKKRYNAGKAGKFLLFWGHQKGASISASCLSQWYGSSFWQDEVRYICAEQYMMAKKAECFGDKEALGQILSAKDPAQMKALGRQVRGFDAKVWDEVKFGVVLNASYLKFSQNAPLREFLLQTKDKILVEASPVDKIWGIGMSADDENVQNPMKWRGQNLLGFALMRARDEIAKVYKNVHLCDKNELNLERL
;
A
#
# COMPACT_ATOMS: atom_id res chain seq x y z
N MET A 1 -17.29 -11.98 13.78
CA MET A 1 -17.33 -10.55 13.38
C MET A 1 -15.93 -10.00 13.62
N GLY A 2 -15.29 -9.47 12.61
CA GLY A 2 -13.92 -8.95 12.72
C GLY A 2 -13.91 -7.55 13.36
N CYS A 3 -12.77 -7.13 13.90
CA CYS A 3 -12.60 -5.82 14.58
C CYS A 3 -13.03 -4.63 13.70
N GLY A 4 -12.97 -4.77 12.38
CA GLY A 4 -13.38 -3.72 11.43
C GLY A 4 -14.89 -3.53 11.35
N GLU A 5 -15.68 -4.58 11.49
CA GLU A 5 -17.14 -4.51 11.49
C GLU A 5 -17.67 -3.82 12.75
N ASP A 6 -17.09 -4.13 13.93
CA ASP A 6 -17.45 -3.47 15.18
C ASP A 6 -17.15 -1.98 15.15
N TYR A 7 -16.02 -1.58 14.54
CA TYR A 7 -15.69 -0.16 14.37
C TYR A 7 -16.66 0.52 13.42
N LYS A 8 -16.92 -0.07 12.25
CA LYS A 8 -17.87 0.47 11.27
C LYS A 8 -19.28 0.61 11.88
N PHE A 9 -19.70 -0.35 12.68
CA PHE A 9 -20.98 -0.31 13.39
C PHE A 9 -21.04 0.83 14.42
N LYS A 10 -20.02 1.00 15.25
CA LYS A 10 -19.93 2.10 16.24
C LYS A 10 -19.85 3.45 15.57
N PHE A 11 -19.04 3.58 14.53
CA PHE A 11 -18.93 4.79 13.73
C PHE A 11 -20.27 5.18 13.09
N ASN A 12 -20.97 4.21 12.51
CA ASN A 12 -22.31 4.41 11.97
C ASN A 12 -23.33 4.84 13.03
N GLY A 13 -23.23 4.28 14.22
CA GLY A 13 -24.06 4.66 15.37
C GLY A 13 -23.84 6.11 15.77
N TRP A 14 -22.58 6.51 15.93
CA TRP A 14 -22.20 7.88 16.24
C TRP A 14 -22.59 8.86 15.12
N LEU A 15 -22.32 8.53 13.86
CA LEU A 15 -22.64 9.40 12.72
C LEU A 15 -24.15 9.70 12.63
N LYS A 16 -25.01 8.74 13.00
CA LYS A 16 -26.47 8.94 13.05
C LYS A 16 -26.91 9.93 14.14
N THR A 17 -26.06 10.22 15.13
CA THR A 17 -26.38 11.23 16.16
C THR A 17 -26.15 12.66 15.68
N LEU A 18 -25.41 12.83 14.58
CA LEU A 18 -25.12 14.12 13.95
C LEU A 18 -26.25 14.54 13.02
N SER A 19 -26.48 15.87 12.92
CA SER A 19 -27.31 16.45 11.89
C SER A 19 -26.71 16.23 10.48
N GLN A 20 -27.51 16.39 9.43
CA GLN A 20 -27.02 16.24 8.05
C GLN A 20 -25.89 17.24 7.73
N ASP A 21 -25.94 18.45 8.26
CA ASP A 21 -24.94 19.48 8.01
C ASP A 21 -23.62 19.12 8.72
N GLU A 22 -23.67 18.62 9.96
CA GLU A 22 -22.49 18.11 10.69
C GLU A 22 -21.89 16.89 9.99
N GLN A 23 -22.70 15.98 9.44
CA GLN A 23 -22.21 14.85 8.66
C GLN A 23 -21.47 15.30 7.38
N ARG A 24 -21.99 16.31 6.68
CA ARG A 24 -21.32 16.90 5.50
C ARG A 24 -20.03 17.62 5.86
N GLU A 25 -20.01 18.36 6.96
CA GLU A 25 -18.79 18.99 7.47
C GLU A 25 -17.73 17.95 7.81
N TYR A 26 -18.13 16.88 8.49
CA TYR A 26 -17.24 15.77 8.80
C TYR A 26 -16.67 15.09 7.53
N GLN A 27 -17.49 14.86 6.52
CA GLN A 27 -17.06 14.35 5.22
C GLN A 27 -15.99 15.23 4.56
N GLN A 28 -16.16 16.55 4.63
CA GLN A 28 -15.20 17.50 4.06
C GLN A 28 -13.87 17.50 4.79
N LEU A 29 -13.90 17.27 6.12
CA LEU A 29 -12.71 17.24 6.95
C LEU A 29 -11.96 15.90 6.85
N PHE A 30 -12.70 14.80 6.71
CA PHE A 30 -12.16 13.44 6.78
C PHE A 30 -12.51 12.66 5.51
N ALA A 31 -11.50 12.51 4.65
CA ALA A 31 -11.63 11.65 3.49
C ALA A 31 -11.85 10.19 3.92
N GLU A 32 -12.73 9.49 3.23
CA GLU A 32 -12.94 8.07 3.50
C GLU A 32 -11.65 7.26 3.25
N PRO A 33 -11.37 6.26 4.08
CA PRO A 33 -10.33 5.30 3.81
C PRO A 33 -10.56 4.61 2.46
N ALA A 34 -9.50 4.23 1.79
CA ALA A 34 -9.59 3.58 0.51
C ALA A 34 -10.45 2.29 0.55
N THR A 35 -10.43 1.57 1.69
CA THR A 35 -11.27 0.38 1.94
C THR A 35 -12.75 0.69 2.21
N TRP A 36 -13.11 1.99 2.33
CA TRP A 36 -14.47 2.48 2.59
C TRP A 36 -14.99 3.34 1.44
N ARG A 37 -14.37 3.23 0.28
CA ARG A 37 -14.76 4.03 -0.89
C ARG A 37 -16.26 3.89 -1.18
N GLY A 38 -16.92 5.02 -1.46
CA GLY A 38 -18.36 5.10 -1.68
C GLY A 38 -19.19 5.12 -0.39
N TYR A 39 -18.57 5.02 0.78
CA TYR A 39 -19.29 5.05 2.05
C TYR A 39 -20.07 6.37 2.25
N TRP A 40 -19.43 7.50 1.92
CA TRP A 40 -20.08 8.81 2.04
C TRP A 40 -21.17 8.98 1.00
N ASP A 41 -20.98 8.51 -0.23
CA ASP A 41 -21.97 8.59 -1.30
C ASP A 41 -23.21 7.77 -0.97
N GLU A 42 -23.05 6.57 -0.44
CA GLU A 42 -24.15 5.73 0.03
C GLU A 42 -24.94 6.38 1.18
N ARG A 43 -24.24 7.09 2.07
CA ARG A 43 -24.82 7.68 3.28
C ARG A 43 -25.49 9.01 3.07
N LEU A 44 -24.93 9.89 2.27
CA LEU A 44 -25.37 11.25 2.08
C LEU A 44 -26.19 11.45 0.80
N GLY A 45 -26.34 10.37 0.00
CA GLY A 45 -27.17 10.35 -1.19
C GLY A 45 -26.60 11.21 -2.30
N SER A 46 -25.48 10.84 -2.89
CA SER A 46 -25.13 11.34 -4.22
C SER A 46 -26.00 10.63 -5.26
N ASP A 47 -26.54 11.39 -6.22
CA ASP A 47 -27.37 10.85 -7.32
C ASP A 47 -26.57 9.99 -8.33
N GLU A 48 -25.28 9.83 -8.15
CA GLU A 48 -24.44 8.94 -8.93
C GLU A 48 -24.20 7.66 -8.14
N SER A 49 -24.82 6.59 -8.60
CA SER A 49 -24.63 5.23 -8.12
C SER A 49 -23.16 4.83 -8.22
N THR A 50 -22.41 5.08 -7.17
CA THR A 50 -21.02 4.67 -7.10
C THR A 50 -20.97 3.21 -6.72
N LEU A 51 -20.61 2.42 -7.67
CA LEU A 51 -20.56 0.98 -7.68
C LEU A 51 -19.73 0.39 -6.54
N PHE A 52 -20.30 -0.63 -5.94
CA PHE A 52 -19.74 -1.45 -4.90
C PHE A 52 -18.43 -2.11 -5.31
N ILE A 53 -17.52 -2.12 -4.40
CA ILE A 53 -16.14 -2.52 -4.56
C ILE A 53 -16.01 -3.99 -4.17
N ASN A 54 -15.94 -4.84 -5.17
CA ASN A 54 -15.16 -6.07 -5.12
C ASN A 54 -13.93 -5.84 -5.98
N ASP A 55 -12.73 -6.17 -5.53
CA ASP A 55 -11.43 -6.18 -6.26
C ASP A 55 -11.04 -4.93 -7.09
N GLU A 56 -11.98 -4.04 -7.45
CA GLU A 56 -11.77 -2.81 -8.23
C GLU A 56 -10.93 -1.76 -7.50
N PHE A 57 -10.86 -1.82 -6.18
CA PHE A 57 -10.04 -0.93 -5.37
C PHE A 57 -8.58 -0.85 -5.83
N VAL A 58 -8.03 -1.99 -6.20
CA VAL A 58 -6.65 -2.12 -6.66
C VAL A 58 -6.46 -1.45 -8.02
N THR A 59 -7.41 -1.64 -8.95
CA THR A 59 -7.35 -1.05 -10.30
C THR A 59 -7.57 0.45 -10.26
N ASP A 60 -8.49 0.94 -9.46
CA ASP A 60 -8.83 2.35 -9.39
C ASP A 60 -7.72 3.22 -8.73
N LEU A 61 -7.06 2.73 -7.69
CA LEU A 61 -5.84 3.39 -7.20
C LEU A 61 -4.72 3.42 -8.24
N TRP A 62 -4.67 2.43 -9.11
CA TRP A 62 -3.72 2.37 -10.22
C TRP A 62 -4.00 3.40 -11.30
N GLU A 63 -5.25 3.68 -11.60
CA GLU A 63 -5.67 4.58 -12.68
C GLU A 63 -5.57 6.06 -12.33
N ARG A 64 -5.46 6.41 -11.04
CA ARG A 64 -5.36 7.82 -10.60
C ARG A 64 -4.05 8.47 -11.02
N GLU A 65 -4.15 9.69 -11.47
CA GLU A 65 -2.99 10.55 -11.69
C GLU A 65 -2.49 11.21 -10.38
N PRO A 66 -1.18 11.43 -10.19
CA PRO A 66 -0.13 11.07 -11.14
C PRO A 66 0.18 9.57 -11.11
N ARG A 67 0.29 8.96 -12.26
CA ARG A 67 0.81 7.60 -12.40
C ARG A 67 2.31 7.62 -12.16
N TYR A 68 2.76 7.16 -11.02
CA TYR A 68 4.19 6.98 -10.76
C TYR A 68 4.70 5.77 -11.53
N GLU A 69 5.49 6.04 -12.56
CA GLU A 69 6.11 5.04 -13.42
C GLU A 69 7.48 5.51 -13.89
N LEU A 70 8.31 4.61 -14.39
CA LEU A 70 9.65 4.97 -14.83
C LEU A 70 9.66 6.01 -15.97
N LYS A 71 8.70 5.96 -16.90
CA LYS A 71 8.53 6.94 -17.98
C LYS A 71 8.22 8.34 -17.43
N TRP A 72 7.32 8.44 -16.46
CA TRP A 72 7.01 9.67 -15.75
C TRP A 72 8.25 10.25 -15.07
N LEU A 73 9.02 9.40 -14.34
CA LEU A 73 10.23 9.84 -13.65
C LEU A 73 11.32 10.30 -14.62
N LYS A 74 11.55 9.57 -15.72
CA LYS A 74 12.51 9.95 -16.77
C LYS A 74 12.17 11.31 -17.39
N LYS A 75 10.88 11.57 -17.67
CA LYS A 75 10.43 12.88 -18.17
C LYS A 75 10.74 14.00 -17.17
N ARG A 76 10.47 13.79 -15.87
CA ARG A 76 10.78 14.76 -14.82
C ARG A 76 12.28 14.97 -14.65
N TYR A 77 13.06 13.91 -14.70
CA TYR A 77 14.52 13.97 -14.62
C TYR A 77 15.12 14.82 -15.75
N ASN A 78 14.73 14.58 -16.97
CA ASN A 78 15.18 15.37 -18.12
C ASN A 78 14.75 16.85 -18.05
N ALA A 79 13.67 17.13 -17.36
CA ALA A 79 13.19 18.50 -17.10
C ALA A 79 13.85 19.15 -15.85
N GLY A 80 14.80 18.49 -15.19
CA GLY A 80 15.41 18.97 -13.95
C GLY A 80 14.48 18.98 -12.73
N LYS A 81 13.38 18.23 -12.78
CA LYS A 81 12.29 18.20 -11.77
C LYS A 81 12.12 16.84 -11.07
N ALA A 82 13.13 15.97 -11.11
CA ALA A 82 13.02 14.62 -10.51
C ALA A 82 12.79 14.65 -8.99
N GLY A 83 13.33 15.66 -8.30
CA GLY A 83 13.29 15.71 -6.84
C GLY A 83 14.42 14.91 -6.19
N LYS A 84 14.30 14.68 -4.87
CA LYS A 84 15.30 13.92 -4.09
C LYS A 84 14.92 12.44 -4.07
N PHE A 85 15.89 11.56 -4.23
CA PHE A 85 15.69 10.13 -4.08
C PHE A 85 15.92 9.69 -2.63
N LEU A 86 15.10 8.75 -2.16
CA LEU A 86 15.33 7.97 -0.96
C LEU A 86 15.57 6.54 -1.40
N LEU A 87 16.83 6.13 -1.35
CA LEU A 87 17.24 4.78 -1.69
C LEU A 87 16.98 3.86 -0.50
N PHE A 88 16.42 2.69 -0.74
CA PHE A 88 16.26 1.65 0.28
C PHE A 88 16.53 0.27 -0.31
N TRP A 89 17.05 -0.61 0.53
CA TRP A 89 17.21 -2.03 0.27
C TRP A 89 17.47 -2.74 1.60
N GLY A 90 17.13 -4.04 1.65
CA GLY A 90 17.20 -4.81 2.89
C GLY A 90 15.98 -4.58 3.78
N HIS A 91 15.84 -5.46 4.80
CA HIS A 91 14.65 -5.54 5.64
C HIS A 91 14.99 -5.67 7.13
N GLN A 92 16.22 -5.40 7.50
CA GLN A 92 16.69 -5.56 8.89
C GLN A 92 16.05 -4.50 9.78
N LYS A 93 15.54 -4.95 10.93
CA LYS A 93 15.05 -4.06 11.98
C LYS A 93 16.24 -3.52 12.78
N GLY A 94 16.32 -2.21 12.91
CA GLY A 94 17.25 -1.52 13.81
C GLY A 94 16.59 -1.10 15.11
N ALA A 95 17.30 -0.33 15.93
CA ALA A 95 16.78 0.27 17.17
C ALA A 95 15.67 1.31 16.89
N SER A 96 15.62 1.87 15.70
CA SER A 96 14.60 2.82 15.26
C SER A 96 14.07 2.43 13.86
N ILE A 97 12.91 2.96 13.52
CA ILE A 97 12.35 2.80 12.17
C ILE A 97 13.25 3.51 11.16
N SER A 98 13.61 2.81 10.10
CA SER A 98 14.48 3.30 9.03
C SER A 98 13.92 2.93 7.65
N ALA A 99 14.62 3.31 6.59
CA ALA A 99 14.21 3.00 5.21
C ALA A 99 14.04 1.49 4.92
N SER A 100 14.62 0.62 5.76
CA SER A 100 14.38 -0.83 5.67
C SER A 100 12.91 -1.21 5.82
N CYS A 101 12.11 -0.40 6.52
CA CYS A 101 10.67 -0.63 6.67
C CYS A 101 9.89 -0.55 5.35
N LEU A 102 10.47 0.06 4.30
CA LEU A 102 9.87 0.14 2.97
C LEU A 102 9.93 -1.20 2.22
N SER A 103 10.86 -2.09 2.59
CA SER A 103 10.97 -3.43 1.98
C SER A 103 9.72 -4.27 2.21
N GLN A 104 9.33 -5.06 1.20
CA GLN A 104 8.25 -6.05 1.33
C GLN A 104 8.57 -7.16 2.34
N TRP A 105 9.85 -7.43 2.58
CA TRP A 105 10.32 -8.44 3.52
C TRP A 105 10.39 -7.96 4.97
N TYR A 106 10.21 -6.66 5.20
CA TYR A 106 10.21 -6.11 6.56
C TYR A 106 9.05 -6.69 7.37
N GLY A 107 9.36 -7.36 8.48
CA GLY A 107 8.38 -7.99 9.36
C GLY A 107 7.48 -6.95 10.03
N SER A 108 6.29 -6.78 9.50
CA SER A 108 5.23 -5.91 10.01
C SER A 108 3.89 -6.55 9.67
N SER A 109 3.14 -6.95 10.70
CA SER A 109 1.86 -7.61 10.48
C SER A 109 0.78 -6.60 10.13
N PHE A 110 -0.13 -7.04 9.28
CA PHE A 110 -1.37 -6.33 8.93
C PHE A 110 -2.45 -7.34 8.55
N TRP A 111 -3.68 -6.89 8.50
CA TRP A 111 -4.84 -7.70 8.20
C TRP A 111 -5.48 -7.26 6.89
N GLN A 112 -5.99 -8.21 6.14
CA GLN A 112 -7.03 -7.97 5.15
C GLN A 112 -8.10 -9.03 5.36
N ASP A 113 -9.33 -8.57 5.50
CA ASP A 113 -10.44 -9.41 5.90
C ASP A 113 -10.08 -10.15 7.21
N GLU A 114 -10.25 -11.43 7.31
CA GLU A 114 -9.91 -12.22 8.50
C GLU A 114 -8.49 -12.81 8.45
N VAL A 115 -7.71 -12.50 7.40
CA VAL A 115 -6.38 -13.05 7.20
C VAL A 115 -5.29 -12.10 7.71
N ARG A 116 -4.43 -12.60 8.60
CA ARG A 116 -3.25 -11.89 9.09
C ARG A 116 -2.03 -12.24 8.26
N TYR A 117 -1.42 -11.23 7.68
CA TYR A 117 -0.14 -11.35 6.96
C TYR A 117 0.99 -10.83 7.85
N ILE A 118 2.15 -11.49 7.87
CA ILE A 118 3.29 -11.09 8.72
C ILE A 118 4.27 -10.14 8.01
N CYS A 119 4.16 -10.02 6.68
CA CYS A 119 4.91 -9.07 5.85
C CYS A 119 4.23 -8.91 4.49
N ALA A 120 4.61 -7.89 3.74
CA ALA A 120 4.04 -7.61 2.42
C ALA A 120 4.39 -8.69 1.37
N GLU A 121 5.55 -9.36 1.50
CA GLU A 121 5.91 -10.49 0.63
C GLU A 121 4.90 -11.65 0.79
N GLN A 122 4.51 -11.99 2.04
CA GLN A 122 3.50 -13.02 2.26
C GLN A 122 2.20 -12.70 1.55
N TYR A 123 1.73 -11.46 1.69
CA TYR A 123 0.54 -10.98 1.02
C TYR A 123 0.64 -11.13 -0.50
N MET A 124 1.71 -10.62 -1.11
CA MET A 124 1.91 -10.67 -2.55
C MET A 124 1.91 -12.11 -3.07
N MET A 125 2.61 -13.03 -2.37
CA MET A 125 2.65 -14.43 -2.79
C MET A 125 1.32 -15.15 -2.58
N ALA A 126 0.61 -14.85 -1.49
CA ALA A 126 -0.73 -15.38 -1.25
C ALA A 126 -1.72 -14.94 -2.34
N LYS A 127 -1.75 -13.64 -2.68
CA LYS A 127 -2.60 -13.10 -3.76
C LYS A 127 -2.22 -13.68 -5.13
N LYS A 128 -0.96 -14.00 -5.34
CA LYS A 128 -0.55 -14.72 -6.53
C LYS A 128 -1.13 -16.15 -6.58
N ALA A 129 -1.07 -16.88 -5.48
CA ALA A 129 -1.66 -18.22 -5.40
C ALA A 129 -3.19 -18.19 -5.57
N GLU A 130 -3.87 -17.20 -4.98
CA GLU A 130 -5.31 -16.96 -5.18
C GLU A 130 -5.65 -16.67 -6.65
N CYS A 131 -4.88 -15.78 -7.30
CA CYS A 131 -5.08 -15.40 -8.70
C CYS A 131 -5.07 -16.62 -9.65
N PHE A 132 -4.26 -17.62 -9.36
CA PHE A 132 -4.15 -18.84 -10.16
C PHE A 132 -4.86 -20.05 -9.55
N GLY A 133 -5.65 -19.88 -8.50
CA GLY A 133 -6.46 -20.94 -7.89
C GLY A 133 -5.65 -22.04 -7.18
N ASP A 134 -4.37 -21.80 -6.85
CA ASP A 134 -3.51 -22.79 -6.19
C ASP A 134 -3.69 -22.76 -4.67
N LYS A 135 -4.73 -23.43 -4.18
CA LYS A 135 -5.06 -23.50 -2.75
C LYS A 135 -3.97 -24.16 -1.90
N GLU A 136 -3.21 -25.10 -2.47
CA GLU A 136 -2.12 -25.77 -1.76
C GLU A 136 -0.95 -24.79 -1.52
N ALA A 137 -0.50 -24.13 -2.57
CA ALA A 137 0.52 -23.07 -2.46
C ALA A 137 0.06 -21.94 -1.52
N LEU A 138 -1.20 -21.53 -1.59
CA LEU A 138 -1.77 -20.54 -0.68
C LEU A 138 -1.63 -20.96 0.78
N GLY A 139 -2.03 -22.19 1.13
CA GLY A 139 -1.92 -22.70 2.50
C GLY A 139 -0.47 -22.77 2.99
N GLN A 140 0.46 -23.18 2.13
CA GLN A 140 1.89 -23.21 2.44
C GLN A 140 2.47 -21.82 2.65
N ILE A 141 2.12 -20.84 1.81
CA ILE A 141 2.57 -19.44 1.91
C ILE A 141 2.05 -18.81 3.20
N LEU A 142 0.78 -18.99 3.55
CA LEU A 142 0.20 -18.45 4.79
C LEU A 142 0.82 -19.05 6.05
N SER A 143 1.30 -20.30 5.97
CA SER A 143 1.97 -20.99 7.07
C SER A 143 3.45 -20.66 7.20
N ALA A 144 4.08 -20.12 6.14
CA ALA A 144 5.50 -19.81 6.10
C ALA A 144 5.84 -18.66 7.07
N LYS A 145 7.05 -18.71 7.66
CA LYS A 145 7.51 -17.70 8.63
C LYS A 145 8.67 -16.84 8.10
N ASP A 146 9.27 -17.26 7.01
CA ASP A 146 10.39 -16.58 6.38
C ASP A 146 10.04 -16.05 4.99
N PRO A 147 10.30 -14.76 4.69
CA PRO A 147 9.99 -14.15 3.39
C PRO A 147 10.69 -14.84 2.20
N ALA A 148 11.90 -15.40 2.38
CA ALA A 148 12.58 -16.13 1.33
C ALA A 148 11.83 -17.42 0.97
N GLN A 149 11.31 -18.13 1.97
CA GLN A 149 10.45 -19.29 1.77
C GLN A 149 9.15 -18.90 1.06
N MET A 150 8.49 -17.81 1.47
CA MET A 150 7.27 -17.30 0.82
C MET A 150 7.52 -17.03 -0.67
N LYS A 151 8.62 -16.34 -0.98
CA LYS A 151 9.03 -16.06 -2.35
C LYS A 151 9.31 -17.34 -3.15
N ALA A 152 9.95 -18.33 -2.54
CA ALA A 152 10.23 -19.63 -3.18
C ALA A 152 8.92 -20.36 -3.51
N LEU A 153 7.97 -20.41 -2.58
CA LEU A 153 6.64 -21.00 -2.79
C LEU A 153 5.86 -20.26 -3.88
N GLY A 154 5.89 -18.93 -3.85
CA GLY A 154 5.24 -18.10 -4.87
C GLY A 154 5.79 -18.29 -6.30
N ARG A 155 7.04 -18.77 -6.44
CA ARG A 155 7.61 -19.16 -7.74
C ARG A 155 7.10 -20.51 -8.25
N GLN A 156 6.57 -21.35 -7.35
CA GLN A 156 6.08 -22.70 -7.65
C GLN A 156 4.56 -22.74 -7.82
N VAL A 157 3.85 -21.61 -7.76
CA VAL A 157 2.41 -21.52 -7.96
C VAL A 157 2.02 -22.13 -9.29
N ARG A 158 1.13 -23.14 -9.25
CA ARG A 158 0.63 -23.85 -10.41
C ARG A 158 -0.34 -22.98 -11.23
N GLY A 159 -0.40 -23.22 -12.53
CA GLY A 159 -1.27 -22.44 -13.42
C GLY A 159 -0.80 -21.01 -13.66
N PHE A 160 0.44 -20.68 -13.29
CA PHE A 160 0.98 -19.32 -13.44
C PHE A 160 0.99 -18.87 -14.91
N ASP A 161 0.37 -17.73 -15.18
CA ASP A 161 0.45 -16.99 -16.44
C ASP A 161 1.06 -15.62 -16.19
N ALA A 162 2.18 -15.34 -16.88
CA ALA A 162 2.93 -14.11 -16.70
C ALA A 162 2.14 -12.87 -17.15
N LYS A 163 1.30 -12.99 -18.19
CA LYS A 163 0.48 -11.86 -18.69
C LYS A 163 -0.58 -11.49 -17.67
N VAL A 164 -1.32 -12.47 -17.16
CA VAL A 164 -2.33 -12.26 -16.13
C VAL A 164 -1.71 -11.65 -14.87
N TRP A 165 -0.55 -12.17 -14.43
CA TRP A 165 0.13 -11.64 -13.27
C TRP A 165 0.66 -10.20 -13.50
N ASP A 166 1.15 -9.90 -14.69
CA ASP A 166 1.65 -8.57 -15.02
C ASP A 166 0.55 -7.50 -14.98
N GLU A 167 -0.68 -7.86 -15.25
CA GLU A 167 -1.84 -6.95 -15.18
C GLU A 167 -2.20 -6.59 -13.74
N VAL A 168 -2.07 -7.53 -12.79
CA VAL A 168 -2.56 -7.34 -11.41
C VAL A 168 -1.47 -7.09 -10.37
N LYS A 169 -0.21 -7.50 -10.63
CA LYS A 169 0.87 -7.50 -9.62
C LYS A 169 1.13 -6.14 -8.96
N PHE A 170 1.04 -5.05 -9.74
CA PHE A 170 1.28 -3.72 -9.20
C PHE A 170 0.19 -3.34 -8.19
N GLY A 171 -1.06 -3.57 -8.53
CA GLY A 171 -2.18 -3.33 -7.64
C GLY A 171 -2.10 -4.16 -6.35
N VAL A 172 -1.71 -5.43 -6.46
CA VAL A 172 -1.48 -6.29 -5.29
C VAL A 172 -0.43 -5.70 -4.35
N VAL A 173 0.69 -5.22 -4.88
CA VAL A 173 1.77 -4.61 -4.05
C VAL A 173 1.39 -3.23 -3.53
N LEU A 174 0.63 -2.46 -4.30
CA LEU A 174 0.06 -1.19 -3.85
C LEU A 174 -0.86 -1.41 -2.65
N ASN A 175 -1.76 -2.40 -2.73
CA ASN A 175 -2.67 -2.73 -1.63
C ASN A 175 -1.91 -3.25 -0.41
N ALA A 176 -0.92 -4.16 -0.59
CA ALA A 176 -0.05 -4.60 0.50
C ALA A 176 0.64 -3.42 1.19
N SER A 177 1.16 -2.47 0.41
CA SER A 177 1.81 -1.26 0.94
C SER A 177 0.81 -0.39 1.71
N TYR A 178 -0.37 -0.15 1.15
CA TYR A 178 -1.41 0.61 1.83
C TYR A 178 -1.80 -0.02 3.16
N LEU A 179 -2.13 -1.31 3.19
CA LEU A 179 -2.53 -2.04 4.41
C LEU A 179 -1.41 -2.05 5.46
N LYS A 180 -0.19 -2.33 5.05
CA LYS A 180 0.98 -2.34 5.92
C LYS A 180 1.19 -1.00 6.62
N PHE A 181 1.16 0.09 5.87
CA PHE A 181 1.47 1.41 6.42
C PHE A 181 0.27 2.07 7.08
N SER A 182 -0.97 1.83 6.64
CA SER A 182 -2.16 2.34 7.30
C SER A 182 -2.41 1.70 8.67
N GLN A 183 -2.07 0.42 8.83
CA GLN A 183 -2.30 -0.33 10.08
C GLN A 183 -1.13 -0.27 11.07
N ASN A 184 0.02 0.30 10.71
CA ASN A 184 1.20 0.37 11.57
C ASN A 184 1.63 1.84 11.77
N ALA A 185 1.19 2.48 12.85
CA ALA A 185 1.41 3.90 13.09
C ALA A 185 2.87 4.35 12.95
N PRO A 186 3.88 3.71 13.56
CA PRO A 186 5.28 4.15 13.41
C PRO A 186 5.79 4.04 11.96
N LEU A 187 5.34 3.02 11.21
CA LEU A 187 5.71 2.86 9.79
C LEU A 187 5.01 3.91 8.93
N ARG A 188 3.75 4.20 9.22
CA ARG A 188 2.98 5.26 8.56
C ARG A 188 3.65 6.61 8.72
N GLU A 189 4.05 6.96 9.93
CA GLU A 189 4.76 8.21 10.21
C GLU A 189 6.06 8.31 9.41
N PHE A 190 6.85 7.22 9.37
CA PHE A 190 8.06 7.18 8.55
C PHE A 190 7.76 7.41 7.06
N LEU A 191 6.75 6.71 6.51
CA LEU A 191 6.37 6.87 5.11
C LEU A 191 5.92 8.30 4.79
N LEU A 192 5.08 8.90 5.64
CA LEU A 192 4.59 10.27 5.46
C LEU A 192 5.74 11.30 5.58
N GLN A 193 6.73 11.07 6.45
CA GLN A 193 7.92 11.92 6.58
C GLN A 193 8.82 11.90 5.33
N THR A 194 8.65 10.95 4.44
CA THR A 194 9.36 10.97 3.14
C THR A 194 8.87 12.08 2.21
N LYS A 195 7.70 12.66 2.48
CA LYS A 195 7.11 13.81 1.75
C LYS A 195 7.07 13.57 0.23
N ASP A 196 7.77 14.40 -0.53
CA ASP A 196 7.85 14.40 -1.99
C ASP A 196 9.04 13.59 -2.55
N LYS A 197 9.81 12.93 -1.68
CA LYS A 197 10.94 12.11 -2.14
C LYS A 197 10.47 10.97 -3.05
N ILE A 198 11.24 10.73 -4.08
CA ILE A 198 11.09 9.54 -4.93
C ILE A 198 11.66 8.34 -4.17
N LEU A 199 10.83 7.35 -3.90
CA LEU A 199 11.24 6.12 -3.22
C LEU A 199 11.83 5.15 -4.24
N VAL A 200 13.01 4.62 -3.95
CA VAL A 200 13.79 3.83 -4.91
C VAL A 200 14.30 2.56 -4.25
N GLU A 201 13.82 1.41 -4.71
CA GLU A 201 14.38 0.13 -4.28
C GLU A 201 15.70 -0.14 -5.00
N ALA A 202 16.80 0.17 -4.32
CA ALA A 202 18.17 0.02 -4.84
C ALA A 202 18.65 -1.44 -4.70
N SER A 203 17.88 -2.36 -5.25
CA SER A 203 18.21 -3.79 -5.29
C SER A 203 19.03 -4.12 -6.54
N PRO A 204 20.26 -4.66 -6.38
CA PRO A 204 21.08 -5.02 -7.55
C PRO A 204 20.54 -6.25 -8.30
N VAL A 205 19.70 -7.06 -7.65
CA VAL A 205 19.21 -8.34 -8.21
C VAL A 205 17.76 -8.29 -8.67
N ASP A 206 16.99 -7.27 -8.29
CA ASP A 206 15.58 -7.14 -8.68
C ASP A 206 15.41 -6.05 -9.74
N LYS A 207 14.98 -6.45 -10.93
CA LYS A 207 14.72 -5.54 -12.05
C LYS A 207 13.25 -5.20 -12.25
N ILE A 208 12.37 -5.82 -11.46
CA ILE A 208 10.91 -5.57 -11.52
C ILE A 208 10.54 -4.61 -10.41
N TRP A 209 10.74 -5.01 -9.17
CA TRP A 209 10.38 -4.19 -8.02
C TRP A 209 11.42 -3.13 -7.72
N GLY A 210 12.70 -3.43 -7.94
CA GLY A 210 13.83 -2.53 -7.79
C GLY A 210 14.36 -1.97 -9.12
N ILE A 211 15.49 -1.27 -9.01
CA ILE A 211 16.16 -0.61 -10.15
C ILE A 211 17.26 -1.45 -10.81
N GLY A 212 17.54 -2.67 -10.29
CA GLY A 212 18.60 -3.52 -10.80
C GLY A 212 20.02 -2.96 -10.57
N MET A 213 20.17 -2.06 -9.59
CA MET A 213 21.42 -1.40 -9.19
C MET A 213 21.48 -1.27 -7.68
N SER A 214 22.68 -1.31 -7.10
CA SER A 214 22.90 -1.05 -5.68
C SER A 214 22.92 0.46 -5.37
N ALA A 215 22.78 0.82 -4.11
CA ALA A 215 22.75 2.22 -3.67
C ALA A 215 24.09 2.94 -3.86
N ASP A 216 25.19 2.22 -3.98
CA ASP A 216 26.56 2.72 -4.21
C ASP A 216 26.95 2.75 -5.70
N ASP A 217 26.07 2.33 -6.62
CA ASP A 217 26.31 2.47 -8.07
C ASP A 217 26.39 3.96 -8.45
N GLU A 218 27.42 4.35 -9.18
CA GLU A 218 27.64 5.75 -9.63
C GLU A 218 26.45 6.34 -10.38
N ASN A 219 25.67 5.49 -11.05
CA ASN A 219 24.51 5.88 -11.86
C ASN A 219 23.18 5.79 -11.10
N VAL A 220 23.18 5.48 -9.79
CA VAL A 220 21.95 5.27 -9.02
C VAL A 220 21.03 6.50 -9.02
N GLN A 221 21.61 7.70 -9.08
CA GLN A 221 20.86 8.96 -9.12
C GLN A 221 20.33 9.31 -10.52
N ASN A 222 20.64 8.49 -11.54
CA ASN A 222 20.21 8.74 -12.93
C ASN A 222 19.18 7.68 -13.39
N PRO A 223 17.88 7.99 -13.39
CA PRO A 223 16.85 7.03 -13.77
C PRO A 223 16.92 6.61 -15.25
N MET A 224 17.66 7.35 -16.08
CA MET A 224 17.91 6.96 -17.47
C MET A 224 18.82 5.74 -17.59
N LYS A 225 19.62 5.46 -16.54
CA LYS A 225 20.58 4.36 -16.45
C LYS A 225 20.07 3.14 -15.67
N TRP A 226 18.92 3.25 -15.01
CA TRP A 226 18.36 2.15 -14.24
C TRP A 226 18.08 0.93 -15.12
N ARG A 227 18.40 -0.24 -14.57
CA ARG A 227 18.26 -1.55 -15.23
C ARG A 227 16.94 -2.25 -14.88
N GLY A 228 16.15 -1.63 -13.99
CA GLY A 228 14.87 -2.13 -13.47
C GLY A 228 13.81 -1.05 -13.41
N GLN A 229 12.59 -1.46 -13.07
CA GLN A 229 11.37 -0.66 -13.22
C GLN A 229 11.01 0.17 -11.97
N ASN A 230 11.57 -0.17 -10.79
CA ASN A 230 11.23 0.47 -9.51
C ASN A 230 9.73 0.38 -9.12
N LEU A 231 9.05 -0.70 -9.46
CA LEU A 231 7.61 -0.79 -9.21
C LEU A 231 7.26 -0.69 -7.72
N LEU A 232 8.11 -1.23 -6.81
CA LEU A 232 7.87 -1.09 -5.37
C LEU A 232 7.96 0.36 -4.91
N GLY A 233 8.97 1.10 -5.37
CA GLY A 233 9.10 2.51 -5.03
C GLY A 233 7.87 3.31 -5.45
N PHE A 234 7.34 3.05 -6.64
CA PHE A 234 6.14 3.72 -7.17
C PHE A 234 4.87 3.31 -6.43
N ALA A 235 4.72 2.03 -6.07
CA ALA A 235 3.60 1.56 -5.26
C ALA A 235 3.59 2.22 -3.87
N LEU A 236 4.75 2.31 -3.22
CA LEU A 236 4.90 3.01 -1.94
C LEU A 236 4.56 4.50 -2.03
N MET A 237 4.94 5.18 -3.12
CA MET A 237 4.59 6.58 -3.34
C MET A 237 3.08 6.75 -3.50
N ARG A 238 2.40 5.88 -4.23
CA ARG A 238 0.93 5.88 -4.34
C ARG A 238 0.26 5.61 -3.00
N ALA A 239 0.71 4.59 -2.27
CA ALA A 239 0.20 4.30 -0.93
C ALA A 239 0.39 5.50 0.03
N ARG A 240 1.56 6.17 -0.02
CA ARG A 240 1.82 7.39 0.74
C ARG A 240 0.81 8.49 0.46
N ASP A 241 0.53 8.74 -0.81
CA ASP A 241 -0.38 9.80 -1.22
C ASP A 241 -1.82 9.52 -0.74
N GLU A 242 -2.29 8.27 -0.83
CA GLU A 242 -3.60 7.88 -0.32
C GLU A 242 -3.67 7.97 1.21
N ILE A 243 -2.65 7.47 1.91
CA ILE A 243 -2.55 7.57 3.37
C ILE A 243 -2.52 9.05 3.80
N ALA A 244 -1.76 9.91 3.10
CA ALA A 244 -1.68 11.32 3.43
C ALA A 244 -3.05 12.03 3.36
N LYS A 245 -3.92 11.65 2.43
CA LYS A 245 -5.30 12.19 2.35
C LYS A 245 -6.11 11.81 3.58
N VAL A 246 -6.13 10.51 3.91
CA VAL A 246 -6.92 9.97 5.03
C VAL A 246 -6.45 10.54 6.37
N TYR A 247 -5.13 10.65 6.56
CA TYR A 247 -4.56 11.10 7.83
C TYR A 247 -4.30 12.60 7.91
N LYS A 248 -4.69 13.39 6.90
CA LYS A 248 -4.46 14.84 6.86
C LYS A 248 -4.98 15.56 8.11
N ASN A 249 -6.16 15.22 8.54
CA ASN A 249 -6.87 15.87 9.64
C ASN A 249 -6.98 15.01 10.91
N VAL A 250 -6.21 13.92 11.00
CA VAL A 250 -6.28 13.01 12.17
C VAL A 250 -6.01 13.72 13.51
N HIS A 251 -5.28 14.84 13.50
CA HIS A 251 -5.01 15.65 14.69
C HIS A 251 -6.27 16.38 15.22
N LEU A 252 -7.34 16.50 14.40
CA LEU A 252 -8.61 17.06 14.80
C LEU A 252 -9.52 16.03 15.47
N CYS A 253 -9.19 14.73 15.37
CA CYS A 253 -9.95 13.68 16.04
C CYS A 253 -9.65 13.70 17.54
N ASP A 254 -10.69 13.72 18.39
CA ASP A 254 -10.50 13.47 19.81
C ASP A 254 -10.16 12.01 20.03
N LYS A 255 -8.89 11.75 20.39
CA LYS A 255 -8.39 10.39 20.64
C LYS A 255 -9.07 9.72 21.82
N ASN A 256 -9.61 10.49 22.77
CA ASN A 256 -10.28 9.97 23.95
C ASN A 256 -11.69 9.47 23.64
N GLU A 257 -12.41 10.13 22.72
CA GLU A 257 -13.75 9.71 22.32
C GLU A 257 -13.73 8.49 21.38
N LEU A 258 -12.73 8.40 20.49
CA LEU A 258 -12.67 7.35 19.46
C LEU A 258 -11.97 6.06 19.91
N ASN A 259 -11.35 6.05 21.11
CA ASN A 259 -10.60 4.89 21.64
C ASN A 259 -9.62 4.28 20.60
N LEU A 260 -8.86 5.16 19.93
CA LEU A 260 -7.94 4.83 18.82
C LEU A 260 -6.74 3.95 19.23
N GLU A 261 -6.59 3.64 20.52
CA GLU A 261 -5.55 2.71 20.99
C GLU A 261 -5.81 1.25 20.58
N ARG A 262 -6.96 0.98 19.96
CA ARG A 262 -7.35 -0.37 19.48
C ARG A 262 -7.42 -0.50 17.96
N LEU A 263 -6.95 0.52 17.22
CA LEU A 263 -6.86 0.46 15.75
C LEU A 263 -5.40 0.11 15.32
#